data_0ea14c824954fe2800d44f457efcbcca
#
_entry.id   0ea14c824954fe2800d44f457efcbcca
#
_cell.length_a   1.000
_cell.length_b   1.000
_cell.length_c   1.000
_cell.angle_alpha   90.00
_cell.angle_beta   90.00
_cell.angle_gamma   90.00
#
_symmetry.space_group_name_H-M   'P 1'
#
loop_
_entity.id
_entity.type
_entity.pdbx_description
1 polymer ?
#
loop_
_entity_poly.entity_id
_entity_poly.type
_entity_poly.pdbx_seq_one_letter_code
_entity_poly.pdbx_strand_id
1 'polypeptide(L)'
;MCSSDLFDAQGKRYLDASGGAAVSCLGHAHPDVLAAMHAQIDQLAYAHTSFFTTDVAERLADRLIKTAPDKMSHVYFVSGGSEAVEAALKMARQYFVEIGQPQRQHFIARRQSYHGNTLGALAIGGNAWRREPFAPLLMPATHLSPCYPYRELADGETPEVYGLRLAREMEET
;
A
#
# COMPACT_ATOMS: atom_id res chain seq x y z
N MET A 1 -9.46 -8.87 26.77
CA MET A 1 -8.50 -7.78 26.50
C MET A 1 -7.68 -8.19 25.29
N CYS A 2 -7.61 -7.37 24.27
CA CYS A 2 -6.70 -7.60 23.16
C CYS A 2 -5.29 -7.45 23.68
N SER A 3 -4.43 -8.43 23.44
CA SER A 3 -3.03 -8.40 23.85
C SER A 3 -2.16 -8.09 22.66
N SER A 4 -1.19 -7.20 22.84
CA SER A 4 -0.08 -7.02 21.90
C SER A 4 1.07 -8.00 22.21
N ASP A 5 0.86 -8.94 23.12
CA ASP A 5 1.86 -9.92 23.49
C ASP A 5 1.96 -11.05 22.46
N LEU A 6 3.19 -11.40 22.12
CA LEU A 6 3.54 -12.60 21.37
C LEU A 6 4.28 -13.57 22.27
N PHE A 7 4.14 -14.86 22.01
CA PHE A 7 4.84 -15.91 22.75
C PHE A 7 5.61 -16.81 21.78
N ASP A 8 6.84 -17.13 22.11
CA ASP A 8 7.61 -18.12 21.35
C ASP A 8 7.23 -19.57 21.73
N ALA A 9 7.83 -20.52 21.03
CA ALA A 9 7.59 -21.93 21.27
C ALA A 9 7.98 -22.41 22.69
N GLN A 10 8.77 -21.64 23.42
CA GLN A 10 9.18 -21.90 24.79
C GLN A 10 8.31 -21.16 25.82
N GLY A 11 7.29 -20.42 25.36
CA GLY A 11 6.37 -19.67 26.20
C GLY A 11 6.92 -18.32 26.67
N LYS A 12 8.04 -17.87 26.17
CA LYS A 12 8.59 -16.55 26.50
C LYS A 12 7.75 -15.45 25.83
N ARG A 13 7.39 -14.45 26.62
CA ARG A 13 6.58 -13.31 26.19
C ARG A 13 7.43 -12.21 25.53
N TYR A 14 6.91 -11.66 24.44
CA TYR A 14 7.43 -10.50 23.74
C TYR A 14 6.32 -9.48 23.54
N LEU A 15 6.61 -8.20 23.79
CA LEU A 15 5.70 -7.11 23.44
C LEU A 15 5.87 -6.78 21.95
N ASP A 16 4.79 -6.91 21.18
CA ASP A 16 4.78 -6.50 19.77
C ASP A 16 4.64 -4.96 19.66
N ALA A 17 5.77 -4.28 19.76
CA ALA A 17 5.82 -2.82 19.66
C ALA A 17 5.82 -2.31 18.20
N SER A 18 5.96 -3.20 17.21
CA SER A 18 5.92 -2.86 15.78
C SER A 18 4.54 -3.02 15.16
N GLY A 19 3.64 -3.73 15.85
CA GLY A 19 2.30 -4.00 15.34
C GLY A 19 2.27 -4.72 13.98
N GLY A 20 3.29 -5.56 13.67
CA GLY A 20 3.39 -6.24 12.39
C GLY A 20 3.40 -5.28 11.20
N ALA A 21 4.19 -4.20 11.25
CA ALA A 21 4.19 -3.10 10.29
C ALA A 21 2.81 -2.42 10.18
N ALA A 22 2.21 -2.11 11.34
CA ALA A 22 0.89 -1.47 11.51
C ALA A 22 -0.32 -2.34 11.06
N VAL A 23 -0.17 -3.65 11.01
CA VAL A 23 -1.27 -4.58 10.66
C VAL A 23 -2.07 -5.00 11.89
N SER A 24 -1.39 -5.27 13.02
CA SER A 24 -2.02 -5.77 14.26
C SER A 24 -2.47 -4.66 15.22
N CYS A 25 -3.08 -3.57 14.69
CA CYS A 25 -3.48 -2.41 15.48
C CYS A 25 -4.51 -2.72 16.58
N LEU A 26 -5.28 -3.79 16.43
CA LEU A 26 -6.23 -4.28 17.44
C LEU A 26 -5.61 -5.30 18.40
N GLY A 27 -4.30 -5.52 18.32
CA GLY A 27 -3.60 -6.59 19.02
C GLY A 27 -3.84 -7.95 18.39
N HIS A 28 -3.36 -8.99 19.07
CA HIS A 28 -3.49 -10.38 18.63
C HIS A 28 -4.73 -11.01 19.26
N ALA A 29 -5.43 -11.85 18.49
CA ALA A 29 -6.59 -12.63 18.95
C ALA A 29 -7.75 -11.77 19.54
N HIS A 30 -8.10 -10.66 18.90
CA HIS A 30 -9.26 -9.86 19.32
C HIS A 30 -10.54 -10.73 19.27
N PRO A 31 -11.30 -10.89 20.39
CA PRO A 31 -12.39 -11.84 20.45
C PRO A 31 -13.49 -11.59 19.43
N ASP A 32 -13.89 -10.34 19.21
CA ASP A 32 -14.94 -10.00 18.25
C ASP A 32 -14.50 -10.26 16.81
N VAL A 33 -13.22 -10.03 16.49
CA VAL A 33 -12.66 -10.32 15.16
C VAL A 33 -12.65 -11.84 14.92
N LEU A 34 -12.18 -12.63 15.89
CA LEU A 34 -12.18 -14.08 15.79
C LEU A 34 -13.59 -14.63 15.63
N ALA A 35 -14.54 -14.17 16.46
CA ALA A 35 -15.94 -14.60 16.38
C ALA A 35 -16.55 -14.29 15.00
N ALA A 36 -16.29 -13.09 14.44
CA ALA A 36 -16.78 -12.70 13.13
C ALA A 36 -16.15 -13.55 12.00
N MET A 37 -14.85 -13.86 12.11
CA MET A 37 -14.17 -14.72 11.13
C MET A 37 -14.71 -16.16 11.18
N HIS A 38 -14.90 -16.74 12.36
CA HIS A 38 -15.48 -18.07 12.49
C HIS A 38 -16.91 -18.13 11.93
N ALA A 39 -17.75 -17.17 12.28
CA ALA A 39 -19.11 -17.10 11.75
C ALA A 39 -19.16 -17.00 10.22
N GLN A 40 -18.24 -16.22 9.63
CA GLN A 40 -18.16 -16.09 8.18
C GLN A 40 -17.65 -17.37 7.51
N ILE A 41 -16.67 -18.05 8.09
CA ILE A 41 -16.16 -19.34 7.58
C ILE A 41 -17.27 -20.40 7.61
N ASP A 42 -18.03 -20.47 8.69
CA ASP A 42 -19.15 -21.41 8.83
C ASP A 42 -20.27 -21.15 7.82
N GLN A 43 -20.48 -19.89 7.44
CA GLN A 43 -21.51 -19.51 6.48
C GLN A 43 -21.03 -19.64 5.03
N LEU A 44 -19.88 -19.08 4.70
CA LEU A 44 -19.30 -19.08 3.36
C LEU A 44 -17.82 -18.69 3.43
N ALA A 45 -16.95 -19.66 3.27
CA ALA A 45 -15.50 -19.45 3.32
C ALA A 45 -14.94 -18.82 2.02
N TYR A 46 -15.54 -19.10 0.86
CA TYR A 46 -15.09 -18.61 -0.43
C TYR A 46 -16.23 -18.49 -1.43
N ALA A 47 -16.22 -17.38 -2.19
CA ALA A 47 -17.04 -17.21 -3.40
C ALA A 47 -16.19 -16.61 -4.51
N HIS A 48 -16.33 -17.11 -5.72
CA HIS A 48 -15.56 -16.62 -6.88
C HIS A 48 -16.02 -15.22 -7.28
N THR A 49 -15.16 -14.24 -7.12
CA THR A 49 -15.47 -12.81 -7.26
C THR A 49 -15.92 -12.37 -8.66
N SER A 50 -15.70 -13.18 -9.71
CA SER A 50 -16.21 -12.89 -11.05
C SER A 50 -17.72 -13.10 -11.18
N PHE A 51 -18.34 -13.85 -10.26
CA PHE A 51 -19.76 -14.23 -10.33
C PHE A 51 -20.53 -13.90 -9.07
N PHE A 52 -19.86 -13.74 -7.95
CA PHE A 52 -20.47 -13.58 -6.64
C PHE A 52 -19.80 -12.45 -5.85
N THR A 53 -20.58 -11.89 -4.96
CA THR A 53 -20.10 -11.05 -3.86
C THR A 53 -20.59 -11.61 -2.54
N THR A 54 -20.18 -11.04 -1.43
CA THR A 54 -20.66 -11.39 -0.10
C THR A 54 -21.10 -10.15 0.66
N ASP A 55 -22.08 -10.30 1.54
CA ASP A 55 -22.58 -9.17 2.35
C ASP A 55 -21.48 -8.48 3.16
N VAL A 56 -20.49 -9.24 3.63
CA VAL A 56 -19.37 -8.69 4.39
C VAL A 56 -18.44 -7.85 3.52
N ALA A 57 -18.22 -8.26 2.25
CA ALA A 57 -17.41 -7.50 1.29
C ALA A 57 -18.13 -6.19 0.91
N GLU A 58 -19.43 -6.24 0.61
CA GLU A 58 -20.23 -5.07 0.28
C GLU A 58 -20.28 -4.07 1.44
N ARG A 59 -20.54 -4.53 2.66
CA ARG A 59 -20.54 -3.67 3.86
C ARG A 59 -19.19 -3.02 4.11
N LEU A 60 -18.09 -3.73 3.84
CA LEU A 60 -16.74 -3.16 3.96
C LEU A 60 -16.51 -2.10 2.88
N ALA A 61 -16.89 -2.38 1.63
CA ALA A 61 -16.80 -1.43 0.53
C ALA A 61 -17.56 -0.14 0.84
N ASP A 62 -18.83 -0.25 1.26
CA ASP A 62 -19.65 0.90 1.66
C ASP A 62 -19.00 1.73 2.77
N ARG A 63 -18.40 1.06 3.75
CA ARG A 63 -17.75 1.75 4.86
C ARG A 63 -16.50 2.48 4.41
N LEU A 64 -15.72 1.90 3.52
CA LEU A 64 -14.52 2.54 2.96
C LEU A 64 -14.90 3.75 2.10
N ILE A 65 -15.91 3.63 1.25
CA ILE A 65 -16.37 4.74 0.40
C ILE A 65 -16.88 5.92 1.23
N LYS A 66 -17.55 5.69 2.36
CA LYS A 66 -18.01 6.77 3.27
C LYS A 66 -16.87 7.63 3.83
N THR A 67 -15.65 7.10 3.90
CA THR A 67 -14.46 7.79 4.42
C THR A 67 -13.46 8.15 3.33
N ALA A 68 -13.71 7.73 2.10
CA ALA A 68 -12.87 8.02 0.94
C ALA A 68 -13.05 9.49 0.48
N PRO A 69 -12.06 10.04 -0.25
CA PRO A 69 -12.23 11.35 -0.89
C PRO A 69 -13.45 11.40 -1.81
N ASP A 70 -14.01 12.61 -1.99
CA ASP A 70 -15.13 12.83 -2.89
C ASP A 70 -14.87 12.25 -4.28
N LYS A 71 -15.91 11.70 -4.89
CA LYS A 71 -15.92 11.04 -6.21
C LYS A 71 -15.38 9.60 -6.23
N MET A 72 -14.91 9.06 -5.13
CA MET A 72 -14.64 7.63 -5.04
C MET A 72 -15.95 6.87 -4.86
N SER A 73 -16.20 5.84 -5.65
CA SER A 73 -17.47 5.10 -5.67
C SER A 73 -17.31 3.59 -5.61
N HIS A 74 -16.10 3.08 -5.80
CA HIS A 74 -15.85 1.64 -5.85
C HIS A 74 -14.59 1.28 -5.06
N VAL A 75 -14.54 0.04 -4.58
CA VAL A 75 -13.38 -0.56 -3.92
C VAL A 75 -13.00 -1.83 -4.66
N TYR A 76 -11.71 -2.00 -4.91
CA TYR A 76 -11.17 -3.22 -5.48
C TYR A 76 -10.34 -3.95 -4.42
N PHE A 77 -10.85 -5.07 -3.95
CA PHE A 77 -10.18 -5.88 -2.94
C PHE A 77 -9.14 -6.81 -3.56
N VAL A 78 -7.97 -6.89 -2.96
CA VAL A 78 -6.86 -7.76 -3.33
C VAL A 78 -6.26 -8.40 -2.08
N SER A 79 -5.39 -9.40 -2.25
CA SER A 79 -4.87 -10.18 -1.12
C SER A 79 -3.76 -9.47 -0.34
N GLY A 80 -3.13 -8.44 -0.90
CA GLY A 80 -2.04 -7.73 -0.23
C GLY A 80 -1.64 -6.42 -0.88
N GLY A 81 -0.79 -5.64 -0.18
CA GLY A 81 -0.34 -4.33 -0.65
C GLY A 81 0.43 -4.36 -1.97
N SER A 82 1.25 -5.39 -2.20
CA SER A 82 1.96 -5.55 -3.47
C SER A 82 1.00 -5.71 -4.64
N GLU A 83 -0.04 -6.52 -4.49
CA GLU A 83 -1.08 -6.71 -5.50
C GLU A 83 -1.93 -5.45 -5.70
N ALA A 84 -2.19 -4.70 -4.63
CA ALA A 84 -2.89 -3.42 -4.73
C ALA A 84 -2.10 -2.42 -5.59
N VAL A 85 -0.77 -2.36 -5.41
CA VAL A 85 0.10 -1.51 -6.23
C VAL A 85 0.15 -1.99 -7.67
N GLU A 86 0.29 -3.29 -7.95
CA GLU A 86 0.21 -3.84 -9.31
C GLU A 86 -1.12 -3.49 -9.99
N ALA A 87 -2.23 -3.62 -9.28
CA ALA A 87 -3.55 -3.23 -9.79
C ALA A 87 -3.62 -1.73 -10.09
N ALA A 88 -3.08 -0.88 -9.22
CA ALA A 88 -3.05 0.57 -9.41
C ALA A 88 -2.23 0.97 -10.65
N LEU A 89 -1.05 0.36 -10.85
CA LEU A 89 -0.21 0.59 -12.04
C LEU A 89 -0.96 0.21 -13.33
N LYS A 90 -1.61 -0.94 -13.32
CA LYS A 90 -2.42 -1.43 -14.47
C LYS A 90 -3.61 -0.55 -14.73
N MET A 91 -4.36 -0.15 -13.69
CA MET A 91 -5.52 0.74 -13.84
C MET A 91 -5.11 2.12 -14.35
N ALA A 92 -4.02 2.69 -13.84
CA ALA A 92 -3.49 3.96 -14.35
C ALA A 92 -3.13 3.86 -15.84
N ARG A 93 -2.46 2.77 -16.24
CA ARG A 93 -2.13 2.52 -17.64
C ARG A 93 -3.37 2.37 -18.49
N GLN A 94 -4.33 1.54 -18.09
CA GLN A 94 -5.57 1.32 -18.82
C GLN A 94 -6.38 2.62 -18.96
N TYR A 95 -6.51 3.40 -17.89
CA TYR A 95 -7.20 4.70 -17.93
C TYR A 95 -6.65 5.60 -19.04
N PHE A 96 -5.33 5.77 -19.12
CA PHE A 96 -4.73 6.63 -20.14
C PHE A 96 -4.86 6.06 -21.56
N VAL A 97 -4.92 4.75 -21.74
CA VAL A 97 -5.24 4.14 -23.03
C VAL A 97 -6.69 4.45 -23.44
N GLU A 98 -7.63 4.26 -22.53
CA GLU A 98 -9.07 4.45 -22.79
C GLU A 98 -9.43 5.90 -23.12
N ILE A 99 -8.74 6.89 -22.52
CA ILE A 99 -8.95 8.30 -22.85
C ILE A 99 -8.11 8.79 -24.05
N GLY A 100 -7.51 7.88 -24.82
CA GLY A 100 -6.75 8.21 -26.03
C GLY A 100 -5.36 8.84 -25.77
N GLN A 101 -4.78 8.63 -24.61
CA GLN A 101 -3.45 9.12 -24.22
C GLN A 101 -2.45 7.96 -23.95
N PRO A 102 -2.25 7.01 -24.89
CA PRO A 102 -1.40 5.84 -24.66
C PRO A 102 0.08 6.19 -24.46
N GLN A 103 0.52 7.38 -24.82
CA GLN A 103 1.89 7.88 -24.57
C GLN A 103 2.17 8.11 -23.08
N ARG A 104 1.15 8.27 -22.25
CA ARG A 104 1.29 8.40 -20.80
C ARG A 104 1.51 7.02 -20.18
N GLN A 105 2.78 6.61 -20.08
CA GLN A 105 3.20 5.30 -19.59
C GLN A 105 4.33 5.37 -18.56
N HIS A 106 4.81 6.58 -18.29
CA HIS A 106 5.93 6.79 -17.38
C HIS A 106 5.43 6.92 -15.94
N PHE A 107 6.13 6.26 -15.03
CA PHE A 107 5.85 6.31 -13.59
C PHE A 107 6.95 7.07 -12.87
N ILE A 108 6.52 7.97 -12.00
CA ILE A 108 7.39 8.73 -11.10
C ILE A 108 7.11 8.26 -9.68
N ALA A 109 8.16 7.97 -8.93
CA ALA A 109 8.10 7.54 -7.54
C ALA A 109 9.13 8.29 -6.70
N ARG A 110 9.12 8.11 -5.38
CA ARG A 110 10.10 8.74 -4.51
C ARG A 110 11.11 7.73 -4.00
N ARG A 111 12.35 8.15 -3.87
CA ARG A 111 13.38 7.40 -3.13
C ARG A 111 12.92 7.19 -1.69
N GLN A 112 13.42 6.15 -1.02
CA GLN A 112 13.09 5.77 0.36
C GLN A 112 11.63 5.32 0.57
N SER A 113 10.86 5.06 -0.49
CA SER A 113 9.51 4.53 -0.42
C SER A 113 9.48 3.01 -0.48
N TYR A 114 8.42 2.41 0.07
CA TYR A 114 8.13 0.99 -0.05
C TYR A 114 6.74 0.79 -0.63
N HIS A 115 6.65 0.04 -1.73
CA HIS A 115 5.39 -0.23 -2.43
C HIS A 115 5.06 -1.72 -2.56
N GLY A 116 5.93 -2.59 -2.11
CA GLY A 116 5.74 -4.04 -2.18
C GLY A 116 6.95 -4.77 -2.76
N ASN A 117 6.81 -6.08 -2.99
CA ASN A 117 7.89 -6.94 -3.48
C ASN A 117 7.58 -7.65 -4.80
N THR A 118 6.44 -7.42 -5.42
CA THR A 118 6.20 -7.82 -6.82
C THR A 118 7.03 -6.96 -7.75
N LEU A 119 7.27 -7.40 -8.99
CA LEU A 119 8.20 -6.71 -9.88
C LEU A 119 7.79 -5.27 -10.18
N GLY A 120 6.50 -5.00 -10.43
CA GLY A 120 6.02 -3.63 -10.64
C GLY A 120 6.10 -2.79 -9.37
N ALA A 121 5.65 -3.31 -8.24
CA ALA A 121 5.76 -2.63 -6.95
C ALA A 121 7.21 -2.36 -6.54
N LEU A 122 8.12 -3.31 -6.82
CA LEU A 122 9.55 -3.15 -6.59
C LEU A 122 10.16 -2.11 -7.53
N ALA A 123 9.73 -2.07 -8.80
CA ALA A 123 10.22 -1.13 -9.79
C ALA A 123 9.99 0.32 -9.37
N ILE A 124 8.80 0.63 -8.83
CA ILE A 124 8.49 1.97 -8.30
C ILE A 124 8.90 2.16 -6.83
N GLY A 125 9.35 1.11 -6.15
CA GLY A 125 9.90 1.19 -4.80
C GLY A 125 11.20 2.01 -4.77
N GLY A 126 11.40 2.83 -3.73
CA GLY A 126 12.51 3.78 -3.66
C GLY A 126 13.77 3.26 -2.97
N ASN A 127 13.77 2.04 -2.44
CA ASN A 127 14.92 1.46 -1.75
C ASN A 127 15.89 0.79 -2.74
N ALA A 128 17.01 1.45 -3.05
CA ALA A 128 18.00 0.98 -4.02
C ALA A 128 18.49 -0.45 -3.72
N TRP A 129 18.89 -0.72 -2.48
CA TRP A 129 19.42 -2.03 -2.07
C TRP A 129 18.42 -3.20 -2.26
N ARG A 130 17.11 -2.93 -2.25
CA ARG A 130 16.09 -3.94 -2.57
C ARG A 130 15.96 -4.18 -4.07
N ARG A 131 16.27 -3.18 -4.89
CA ARG A 131 16.06 -3.19 -6.35
C ARG A 131 17.27 -3.71 -7.12
N GLU A 132 18.48 -3.44 -6.65
CA GLU A 132 19.74 -3.76 -7.34
C GLU A 132 19.83 -5.22 -7.82
N PRO A 133 19.52 -6.24 -6.99
CA PRO A 133 19.62 -7.64 -7.44
C PRO A 133 18.63 -8.00 -8.57
N PHE A 134 17.56 -7.22 -8.71
CA PHE A 134 16.46 -7.47 -9.66
C PHE A 134 16.41 -6.43 -10.78
N ALA A 135 17.37 -5.53 -10.87
CA ALA A 135 17.38 -4.45 -11.85
C ALA A 135 17.07 -4.88 -13.29
N PRO A 136 17.58 -6.01 -13.80
CA PRO A 136 17.28 -6.48 -15.16
C PRO A 136 15.81 -6.87 -15.40
N LEU A 137 15.02 -7.08 -14.32
CA LEU A 137 13.62 -7.50 -14.39
C LEU A 137 12.63 -6.35 -14.17
N LEU A 138 13.13 -5.17 -13.78
CA LEU A 138 12.28 -4.05 -13.37
C LEU A 138 11.91 -3.17 -14.56
N MET A 139 10.64 -2.77 -14.61
CA MET A 139 10.22 -1.74 -15.55
C MET A 139 10.86 -0.39 -15.22
N PRO A 140 11.09 0.48 -16.23
CA PRO A 140 11.61 1.84 -16.00
C PRO A 140 10.67 2.68 -15.14
N ALA A 141 11.25 3.37 -14.15
CA ALA A 141 10.56 4.37 -13.33
C ALA A 141 11.56 5.44 -12.88
N THR A 142 11.11 6.68 -12.80
CA THR A 142 11.94 7.80 -12.29
C THR A 142 11.74 7.93 -10.79
N HIS A 143 12.86 8.08 -10.06
CA HIS A 143 12.84 8.20 -8.60
C HIS A 143 13.32 9.57 -8.17
N LEU A 144 12.40 10.37 -7.66
CA LEU A 144 12.65 11.70 -7.09
C LEU A 144 13.15 11.61 -5.65
N SER A 145 13.63 12.74 -5.14
CA SER A 145 14.06 12.91 -3.75
C SER A 145 12.93 12.56 -2.76
N PRO A 146 13.25 11.99 -1.60
CA PRO A 146 12.24 11.64 -0.60
C PRO A 146 11.68 12.90 0.06
N CYS A 147 10.43 12.83 0.55
CA CYS A 147 9.88 13.85 1.44
C CYS A 147 10.37 13.58 2.87
N TYR A 148 11.62 13.89 3.16
CA TYR A 148 12.26 13.56 4.43
C TYR A 148 13.00 14.76 5.03
N PRO A 149 12.29 15.76 5.55
CA PRO A 149 12.88 17.02 6.03
C PRO A 149 13.92 16.81 7.13
N TYR A 150 13.76 15.80 7.99
CA TYR A 150 14.70 15.52 9.06
C TYR A 150 16.15 15.32 8.59
N ARG A 151 16.37 14.80 7.37
CA ARG A 151 17.72 14.55 6.82
C ARG A 151 18.04 15.35 5.57
N GLU A 152 17.03 15.87 4.89
CA GLU A 152 17.18 16.43 3.54
C GLU A 152 16.99 17.96 3.50
N LEU A 153 16.59 18.57 4.64
CA LEU A 153 16.58 20.03 4.77
C LEU A 153 18.01 20.57 4.65
N ALA A 154 18.21 21.56 3.81
CA ALA A 154 19.46 22.29 3.75
C ALA A 154 19.56 23.28 4.93
N ASP A 155 20.78 23.72 5.26
CA ASP A 155 21.01 24.68 6.32
C ASP A 155 20.22 25.97 6.05
N GLY A 156 19.36 26.36 6.99
CA GLY A 156 18.50 27.53 6.88
C GLY A 156 17.27 27.38 5.98
N GLU A 157 17.05 26.20 5.39
CA GLU A 157 15.85 25.91 4.60
C GLU A 157 14.65 25.66 5.50
N THR A 158 13.48 26.25 5.19
CA THR A 158 12.22 25.91 5.87
C THR A 158 11.54 24.71 5.21
N PRO A 159 10.62 23.98 5.93
CA PRO A 159 9.87 22.89 5.33
C PRO A 159 9.09 23.28 4.06
N GLU A 160 8.61 24.54 3.98
CA GLU A 160 7.88 25.07 2.83
C GLU A 160 8.82 25.23 1.62
N VAL A 161 10.02 25.80 1.83
CA VAL A 161 11.04 25.96 0.77
C VAL A 161 11.51 24.60 0.29
N TYR A 162 11.71 23.65 1.22
CA TYR A 162 12.02 22.27 0.89
C TYR A 162 10.93 21.63 0.00
N GLY A 163 9.66 21.78 0.38
CA GLY A 163 8.53 21.28 -0.41
C GLY A 163 8.51 21.86 -1.83
N LEU A 164 8.78 23.17 -1.99
CA LEU A 164 8.88 23.83 -3.30
C LEU A 164 10.07 23.31 -4.12
N ARG A 165 11.19 23.03 -3.48
CA ARG A 165 12.36 22.43 -4.15
C ARG A 165 12.04 21.04 -4.70
N LEU A 166 11.33 20.20 -3.92
CA LEU A 166 10.88 18.88 -4.38
C LEU A 166 9.82 18.96 -5.50
N ALA A 167 8.98 19.99 -5.49
CA ALA A 167 8.03 20.23 -6.58
C ALA A 167 8.74 20.60 -7.88
N ARG A 168 9.76 21.47 -7.83
CA ARG A 168 10.59 21.81 -9.00
C ARG A 168 11.33 20.60 -9.57
N GLU A 169 11.91 19.74 -8.70
CA GLU A 169 12.52 18.49 -9.16
C GLU A 169 11.53 17.64 -9.98
N MET A 170 10.25 17.62 -9.58
CA MET A 170 9.22 16.89 -10.32
C MET A 170 8.86 17.56 -11.65
N GLU A 171 8.86 18.89 -11.72
CA GLU A 171 8.57 19.64 -12.94
C GLU A 171 9.69 19.52 -14.00
N GLU A 172 10.93 19.37 -13.54
CA GLU A 172 12.13 19.27 -14.39
C GLU A 172 12.39 17.83 -14.89
N THR A 173 11.65 16.85 -14.39
CA THR A 173 11.79 15.42 -14.72
C THR A 173 10.82 14.97 -15.80
#